data_8cfffb9a4afcb3d5a002daad6121f39a
#
_entry.id   8cfffb9a4afcb3d5a002daad6121f39a
#
_cell.length_a   1.000
_cell.length_b   1.000
_cell.length_c   1.000
_cell.angle_alpha   90.00
_cell.angle_beta   90.00
_cell.angle_gamma   90.00
#
_symmetry.space_group_name_H-M   'P 1'
#
loop_
_entity.id
_entity.type
_entity.pdbx_description
1 polymer ?
#
loop_
_entity_poly.entity_id
_entity_poly.type
_entity_poly.pdbx_seq_one_letter_code
_entity_poly.pdbx_strand_id
1 'polypeptide(L)'
;MNVLWLSSANILFNEKGDRTYNGKGWIGSLADAVQEFAPQTELSVAFISSGKDKVTERDGITYYSIKSRKPEGIKKLMYNWTGYPSESYDDRILEIANMAKPDVIHVFGAESKLSSWLLHAEAIPTTLHIQGILTECI
;
A
#
# COMPACT_ATOMS: atom_id res chain seq x y z
N MET A 1 -6.50 18.45 2.58
CA MET A 1 -7.11 17.09 2.58
C MET A 1 -6.00 16.07 2.68
N ASN A 2 -6.06 15.16 3.65
CA ASN A 2 -5.07 14.14 3.88
C ASN A 2 -5.52 12.85 3.20
N VAL A 3 -4.69 12.31 2.32
CA VAL A 3 -4.99 11.10 1.55
C VAL A 3 -3.95 10.03 1.86
N LEU A 4 -4.41 8.85 2.21
CA LEU A 4 -3.55 7.68 2.39
C LEU A 4 -3.78 6.68 1.26
N TRP A 5 -2.73 6.39 0.50
CA TRP A 5 -2.73 5.34 -0.50
C TRP A 5 -2.21 4.03 0.06
N LEU A 6 -2.92 2.94 -0.21
CA LEU A 6 -2.49 1.58 0.11
C LEU A 6 -2.15 0.84 -1.19
N SER A 7 -0.89 0.47 -1.36
CA SER A 7 -0.41 -0.25 -2.55
C SER A 7 0.39 -1.49 -2.16
N SER A 8 0.17 -2.62 -2.84
CA SER A 8 0.97 -3.83 -2.63
C SER A 8 2.37 -3.73 -3.26
N ALA A 9 2.54 -2.85 -4.22
CA ALA A 9 3.79 -2.66 -4.92
C ALA A 9 4.69 -1.64 -4.22
N ASN A 10 5.99 -1.94 -4.16
CA ASN A 10 7.00 -0.95 -3.82
C ASN A 10 7.06 0.11 -4.93
N ILE A 11 6.44 1.25 -4.66
CA ILE A 11 6.17 2.24 -5.70
C ILE A 11 7.39 3.06 -6.07
N LEU A 12 8.41 3.18 -5.19
CA LEU A 12 9.33 4.29 -5.35
C LEU A 12 10.80 4.05 -5.00
N PHE A 13 11.12 3.02 -4.24
CA PHE A 13 12.48 2.88 -3.73
C PHE A 13 12.97 1.45 -3.79
N ASN A 14 14.21 1.26 -4.26
CA ASN A 14 14.95 0.06 -3.93
C ASN A 14 15.32 0.08 -2.44
N GLU A 15 15.86 -1.01 -1.93
CA GLU A 15 16.28 -1.14 -0.53
C GLU A 15 17.30 -0.06 -0.09
N LYS A 16 17.98 0.58 -1.06
CA LYS A 16 18.95 1.65 -0.84
C LYS A 16 18.33 3.05 -0.82
N GLY A 17 17.04 3.16 -1.08
CA GLY A 17 16.32 4.43 -1.10
C GLY A 17 16.40 5.17 -2.44
N ASP A 18 16.97 4.55 -3.48
CA ASP A 18 16.97 5.13 -4.81
C ASP A 18 15.65 4.85 -5.54
N ARG A 19 15.21 5.77 -6.38
CA ARG A 19 14.05 5.54 -7.25
C ARG A 19 14.34 4.31 -8.10
N THR A 20 13.43 3.36 -8.12
CA THR A 20 13.56 2.20 -9.01
C THR A 20 13.51 2.68 -10.45
N TYR A 21 14.48 2.22 -11.24
CA TYR A 21 14.68 2.69 -12.63
C TYR A 21 13.46 2.48 -13.53
N ASN A 22 12.73 1.40 -13.35
CA ASN A 22 11.58 1.11 -14.21
C ASN A 22 10.41 2.03 -13.96
N GLY A 23 10.78 3.20 -13.56
CA GLY A 23 9.88 4.29 -13.47
C GLY A 23 8.94 4.13 -12.32
N LYS A 24 8.34 5.18 -12.08
CA LYS A 24 7.37 5.39 -11.05
C LYS A 24 6.16 4.46 -11.19
N GLY A 25 6.10 3.62 -12.20
CA GLY A 25 4.88 2.96 -12.57
C GLY A 25 3.71 3.98 -12.68
N TRP A 26 2.55 3.54 -13.04
CA TRP A 26 1.41 4.45 -13.15
C TRP A 26 0.99 5.08 -11.81
N ILE A 27 1.14 4.37 -10.68
CA ILE A 27 0.84 4.89 -9.34
C ILE A 27 1.84 6.01 -8.97
N GLY A 28 3.12 5.83 -9.28
CA GLY A 28 4.12 6.87 -9.04
C GLY A 28 3.91 8.09 -9.90
N SER A 29 3.51 7.91 -11.16
CA SER A 29 3.13 9.04 -12.04
C SER A 29 1.88 9.75 -11.54
N LEU A 30 0.94 9.01 -10.97
CA LEU A 30 -0.24 9.60 -10.34
C LEU A 30 0.14 10.41 -9.09
N ALA A 31 1.11 9.94 -8.29
CA ALA A 31 1.60 10.69 -7.14
C ALA A 31 2.23 12.02 -7.55
N ASP A 32 3.03 12.03 -8.62
CA ASP A 32 3.57 13.26 -9.16
C ASP A 32 2.47 14.22 -9.65
N ALA A 33 1.47 13.68 -10.34
CA ALA A 33 0.34 14.48 -10.80
C ALA A 33 -0.44 15.10 -9.62
N VAL A 34 -0.63 14.36 -8.52
CA VAL A 34 -1.25 14.91 -7.31
C VAL A 34 -0.41 16.06 -6.75
N GLN A 35 0.92 15.92 -6.71
CA GLN A 35 1.79 17.00 -6.23
C GLN A 35 1.77 18.23 -7.15
N GLU A 36 1.67 18.03 -8.46
CA GLU A 36 1.64 19.10 -9.44
C GLU A 36 0.30 19.83 -9.49
N PHE A 37 -0.81 19.09 -9.54
CA PHE A 37 -2.14 19.65 -9.80
C PHE A 37 -2.99 19.85 -8.54
N ALA A 38 -2.62 19.23 -7.43
CA ALA A 38 -3.31 19.36 -6.14
C ALA A 38 -2.33 19.52 -4.96
N PRO A 39 -1.43 20.51 -4.99
CA PRO A 39 -0.35 20.67 -3.99
C PRO A 39 -0.86 20.89 -2.56
N GLN A 40 -2.13 21.23 -2.39
CA GLN A 40 -2.79 21.36 -1.09
C GLN A 40 -3.19 20.00 -0.48
N THR A 41 -2.98 18.89 -1.21
CA THR A 41 -3.26 17.55 -0.72
C THR A 41 -2.02 16.98 -0.03
N GLU A 42 -2.17 16.64 1.24
CA GLU A 42 -1.15 15.90 1.97
C GLU A 42 -1.25 14.42 1.61
N LEU A 43 -0.30 13.95 0.80
CA LEU A 43 -0.28 12.57 0.33
C LEU A 43 0.63 11.71 1.19
N SER A 44 0.09 10.62 1.67
CA SER A 44 0.83 9.52 2.30
C SER A 44 0.66 8.24 1.50
N VAL A 45 1.70 7.41 1.43
CA VAL A 45 1.66 6.15 0.68
C VAL A 45 2.19 5.02 1.55
N ALA A 46 1.37 4.02 1.81
CA ALA A 46 1.77 2.78 2.48
C ALA A 46 1.92 1.65 1.46
N PHE A 47 3.02 0.91 1.56
CA PHE A 47 3.32 -0.18 0.63
C PHE A 47 4.06 -1.34 1.32
N ILE A 48 3.91 -2.55 0.78
CA ILE A 48 4.61 -3.73 1.29
C ILE A 48 6.03 -3.77 0.74
N SER A 49 6.99 -3.98 1.63
CA SER A 49 8.43 -4.03 1.32
C SER A 49 9.07 -5.31 1.88
N SER A 50 10.14 -5.77 1.27
CA SER A 50 10.98 -6.84 1.83
C SER A 50 11.83 -6.38 3.02
N GLY A 51 11.97 -5.06 3.18
CA GLY A 51 12.75 -4.44 4.26
C GLY A 51 12.00 -4.37 5.59
N LYS A 52 12.47 -3.47 6.45
CA LYS A 52 11.84 -3.19 7.75
C LYS A 52 10.71 -2.17 7.60
N ASP A 53 9.84 -2.13 8.59
CA ASP A 53 8.92 -1.01 8.77
C ASP A 53 9.70 0.29 8.88
N LYS A 54 9.35 1.25 8.06
CA LYS A 54 10.05 2.52 7.99
C LYS A 54 9.12 3.63 7.52
N VAL A 55 9.29 4.81 8.10
CA VAL A 55 8.68 6.04 7.60
C VAL A 55 9.76 6.86 6.92
N THR A 56 9.47 7.36 5.74
CA THR A 56 10.39 8.20 4.96
C THR A 56 9.59 9.30 4.30
N GLU A 57 10.05 10.54 4.45
CA GLU A 57 9.48 11.68 3.73
C GLU A 57 10.36 12.02 2.54
N ARG A 58 9.75 12.21 1.38
CA ARG A 58 10.45 12.60 0.17
C ARG A 58 9.53 13.29 -0.82
N ASP A 59 10.00 14.36 -1.42
CA ASP A 59 9.27 15.15 -2.41
C ASP A 59 7.87 15.57 -1.92
N GLY A 60 7.73 15.88 -0.61
CA GLY A 60 6.46 16.28 0.01
C GLY A 60 5.47 15.13 0.23
N ILE A 61 5.88 13.88 0.05
CA ILE A 61 5.06 12.68 0.27
C ILE A 61 5.65 11.88 1.43
N THR A 62 4.79 11.44 2.35
CA THR A 62 5.18 10.53 3.44
C THR A 62 4.98 9.08 3.02
N TYR A 63 6.05 8.29 3.06
CA TYR A 63 6.05 6.88 2.70
C TYR A 63 6.15 5.99 3.92
N TYR A 64 5.21 5.06 4.04
CA TYR A 64 5.18 4.03 5.08
C TYR A 64 5.51 2.68 4.45
N SER A 65 6.74 2.20 4.60
CA SER A 65 7.05 0.84 4.20
C SER A 65 6.59 -0.13 5.28
N ILE A 66 5.87 -1.17 4.87
CA ILE A 66 5.36 -2.23 5.73
C ILE A 66 6.16 -3.49 5.45
N LYS A 67 6.78 -4.05 6.48
CA LYS A 67 7.53 -5.31 6.34
C LYS A 67 6.62 -6.42 5.82
N SER A 68 7.04 -7.08 4.76
CA SER A 68 6.32 -8.25 4.24
C SER A 68 6.30 -9.37 5.27
N ARG A 69 5.10 -9.83 5.60
CA ARG A 69 4.87 -10.98 6.48
C ARG A 69 4.85 -12.24 5.61
N LYS A 70 6.01 -12.85 5.42
CA LYS A 70 6.12 -14.13 4.72
C LYS A 70 6.01 -15.25 5.74
N PRO A 71 5.16 -16.26 5.48
CA PRO A 71 5.10 -17.43 6.37
C PRO A 71 6.43 -18.18 6.32
N GLU A 72 6.94 -18.58 7.48
CA GLU A 72 8.18 -19.34 7.63
C GLU A 72 7.89 -20.73 8.23
N GLY A 73 8.80 -21.70 7.99
CA GLY A 73 8.71 -23.03 8.57
C GLY A 73 7.44 -23.80 8.17
N ILE A 74 6.79 -24.43 9.16
CA ILE A 74 5.57 -25.23 8.99
C ILE A 74 4.42 -24.39 8.40
N LYS A 75 4.30 -23.12 8.78
CA LYS A 75 3.29 -22.22 8.23
C LYS A 75 3.45 -22.01 6.74
N LYS A 76 4.69 -22.01 6.22
CA LYS A 76 4.96 -21.91 4.78
C LYS A 76 4.47 -23.16 4.05
N LEU A 77 4.65 -24.33 4.66
CA LEU A 77 4.17 -25.60 4.10
C LEU A 77 2.63 -25.62 4.04
N MET A 78 1.97 -25.22 5.11
CA MET A 78 0.51 -25.12 5.17
C MET A 78 -0.01 -24.08 4.16
N TYR A 79 0.62 -22.93 4.04
CA TYR A 79 0.26 -21.91 3.06
C TYR A 79 0.34 -22.44 1.62
N ASN A 80 1.42 -23.15 1.28
CA ASN A 80 1.57 -23.73 -0.04
C ASN A 80 0.53 -24.83 -0.34
N TRP A 81 0.01 -25.48 0.70
CA TRP A 81 -0.94 -26.59 0.57
C TRP A 81 -2.40 -26.16 0.59
N THR A 82 -2.72 -25.17 1.39
CA THR A 82 -4.11 -24.73 1.65
C THR A 82 -4.44 -23.36 1.07
N GLY A 83 -3.43 -22.58 0.67
CA GLY A 83 -3.61 -21.17 0.29
C GLY A 83 -4.03 -20.28 1.46
N TYR A 84 -3.98 -20.78 2.71
CA TYR A 84 -4.56 -20.12 3.89
C TYR A 84 -3.51 -19.71 4.91
N PRO A 85 -3.71 -18.64 5.69
CA PRO A 85 -4.08 -17.28 5.30
C PRO A 85 -2.83 -16.42 5.15
N SER A 86 -2.87 -15.47 4.26
CA SER A 86 -1.93 -14.35 4.37
C SER A 86 -2.23 -13.63 5.69
N GLU A 87 -1.23 -13.42 6.52
CA GLU A 87 -1.39 -12.60 7.73
C GLU A 87 -1.95 -11.24 7.29
N SER A 88 -3.01 -10.79 7.98
CA SER A 88 -3.59 -9.47 7.75
C SER A 88 -2.56 -8.38 8.09
N TYR A 89 -2.65 -7.27 7.40
CA TYR A 89 -1.89 -6.05 7.67
C TYR A 89 -2.73 -4.98 8.37
N ASP A 90 -3.95 -5.31 8.77
CA ASP A 90 -4.93 -4.34 9.27
C ASP A 90 -4.44 -3.61 10.52
N ASP A 91 -3.75 -4.31 11.43
CA ASP A 91 -3.10 -3.72 12.60
C ASP A 91 -2.10 -2.62 12.21
N ARG A 92 -1.29 -2.90 11.20
CA ARG A 92 -0.28 -1.94 10.73
C ARG A 92 -0.90 -0.79 9.94
N ILE A 93 -1.92 -1.07 9.14
CA ILE A 93 -2.66 -0.03 8.42
C ILE A 93 -3.36 0.90 9.42
N LEU A 94 -3.96 0.36 10.48
CA LEU A 94 -4.59 1.15 11.53
C LEU A 94 -3.57 2.06 12.24
N GLU A 95 -2.38 1.55 12.55
CA GLU A 95 -1.30 2.35 13.13
C GLU A 95 -0.89 3.50 12.20
N ILE A 96 -0.72 3.21 10.90
CA ILE A 96 -0.39 4.21 9.89
C ILE A 96 -1.52 5.24 9.75
N ALA A 97 -2.78 4.80 9.74
CA ALA A 97 -3.93 5.69 9.67
C ALA A 97 -4.00 6.64 10.89
N ASN A 98 -3.67 6.13 12.09
CA ASN A 98 -3.59 6.96 13.30
C ASN A 98 -2.46 8.00 13.22
N MET A 99 -1.36 7.70 12.54
CA MET A 99 -0.26 8.65 12.32
C MET A 99 -0.58 9.67 11.22
N ALA A 100 -1.05 9.19 10.08
CA ALA A 100 -1.32 10.02 8.89
C ALA A 100 -2.63 10.80 8.99
N LYS A 101 -3.57 10.36 9.84
CA LYS A 101 -4.91 10.96 10.02
C LYS A 101 -5.58 11.29 8.69
N PRO A 102 -5.77 10.31 7.80
CA PRO A 102 -6.31 10.57 6.49
C PRO A 102 -7.80 10.90 6.54
N ASP A 103 -8.22 11.81 5.68
CA ASP A 103 -9.63 12.08 5.42
C ASP A 103 -10.25 11.00 4.52
N VAL A 104 -9.40 10.38 3.67
CA VAL A 104 -9.77 9.29 2.77
C VAL A 104 -8.62 8.32 2.56
N ILE A 105 -8.95 7.05 2.45
CA ILE A 105 -8.00 5.98 2.08
C ILE A 105 -8.30 5.50 0.66
N HIS A 106 -7.27 5.37 -0.16
CA HIS A 106 -7.38 4.85 -1.52
C HIS A 106 -6.58 3.54 -1.64
N VAL A 107 -7.28 2.45 -1.89
CA VAL A 107 -6.68 1.12 -2.04
C VAL A 107 -6.46 0.81 -3.51
N PHE A 108 -5.24 0.45 -3.88
CA PHE A 108 -4.88 0.06 -5.24
C PHE A 108 -4.87 -1.47 -5.37
N GLY A 109 -5.81 -2.01 -6.13
CA GLY A 109 -5.96 -3.43 -6.41
C GLY A 109 -6.78 -4.19 -5.37
N ALA A 110 -7.84 -4.84 -5.82
CA ALA A 110 -8.67 -5.71 -4.98
C ALA A 110 -7.90 -6.98 -4.55
N GLU A 111 -6.93 -7.39 -5.35
CA GLU A 111 -6.02 -8.52 -5.12
C GLU A 111 -4.89 -8.19 -4.13
N SER A 112 -4.78 -6.95 -3.74
CA SER A 112 -3.77 -6.49 -2.78
C SER A 112 -4.00 -7.10 -1.40
N LYS A 113 -2.92 -7.49 -0.74
CA LYS A 113 -2.98 -7.90 0.68
C LYS A 113 -3.44 -6.76 1.61
N LEU A 114 -3.36 -5.52 1.15
CA LEU A 114 -3.84 -4.35 1.88
C LEU A 114 -5.33 -4.09 1.64
N SER A 115 -5.98 -4.83 0.72
CA SER A 115 -7.41 -4.69 0.44
C SER A 115 -8.30 -5.20 1.58
N SER A 116 -7.76 -5.99 2.51
CA SER A 116 -8.47 -6.36 3.75
C SER A 116 -8.96 -5.14 4.54
N TRP A 117 -8.28 -4.00 4.39
CA TRP A 117 -8.72 -2.73 4.96
C TRP A 117 -10.15 -2.33 4.55
N LEU A 118 -10.63 -2.78 3.41
CA LEU A 118 -12.01 -2.51 2.96
C LEU A 118 -13.07 -3.02 3.95
N LEU A 119 -12.73 -4.01 4.78
CA LEU A 119 -13.60 -4.50 5.86
C LEU A 119 -13.73 -3.48 7.01
N HIS A 120 -12.86 -2.47 7.05
CA HIS A 120 -12.83 -1.41 8.05
C HIS A 120 -13.22 -0.04 7.47
N ALA A 121 -13.76 -0.01 6.26
CA ALA A 121 -14.10 1.24 5.54
C ALA A 121 -15.15 2.11 6.25
N GLU A 122 -15.86 1.57 7.23
CA GLU A 122 -16.78 2.35 8.07
C GLU A 122 -16.05 3.38 8.95
N ALA A 123 -14.81 3.11 9.31
CA ALA A 123 -14.02 3.98 10.19
C ALA A 123 -13.47 5.21 9.46
N ILE A 124 -13.05 5.03 8.20
CA ILE A 124 -12.49 6.11 7.35
C ILE A 124 -13.01 5.90 5.93
N PRO A 125 -13.53 6.93 5.25
CA PRO A 125 -13.96 6.83 3.87
C PRO A 125 -12.88 6.18 3.00
N THR A 126 -13.25 5.12 2.29
CA THR A 126 -12.29 4.32 1.53
C THR A 126 -12.76 4.14 0.09
N THR A 127 -11.84 4.31 -0.86
CA THR A 127 -12.06 4.03 -2.28
C THR A 127 -11.19 2.86 -2.72
N LEU A 128 -11.70 2.05 -3.64
CA LEU A 128 -10.98 0.95 -4.24
C LEU A 128 -10.76 1.21 -5.73
N HIS A 129 -9.50 1.18 -6.15
CA HIS A 129 -9.15 1.19 -7.57
C HIS A 129 -8.97 -0.24 -8.07
N ILE A 130 -9.89 -0.69 -8.92
CA ILE A 130 -9.82 -2.01 -9.54
C ILE A 130 -8.99 -1.91 -10.80
N GLN A 131 -7.88 -2.65 -10.87
CA GLN A 131 -6.95 -2.63 -12.01
C GLN A 131 -7.34 -3.62 -13.13
N GLY A 132 -8.25 -4.54 -12.85
CA GLY A 132 -8.73 -5.54 -13.79
C GLY A 132 -9.83 -6.39 -13.20
N ILE A 133 -10.58 -7.03 -14.07
CA ILE A 133 -11.59 -8.02 -13.68
C ILE A 133 -10.93 -9.39 -13.79
N LEU A 134 -10.65 -10.03 -12.67
CA LEU A 134 -9.92 -11.30 -12.62
C LEU A 134 -10.57 -12.42 -13.46
N THR A 135 -11.90 -12.38 -13.63
CA THR A 135 -12.64 -13.35 -14.45
C THR A 135 -12.35 -13.26 -15.95
N GLU A 136 -11.84 -12.11 -16.40
CA GLU A 136 -11.50 -11.88 -17.81
C GLU A 136 -10.02 -12.23 -18.13
N CYS A 137 -9.24 -12.56 -17.10
CA CYS A 137 -7.80 -12.86 -17.22
C CYS A 137 -7.48 -14.36 -17.27
N ILE A 138 -8.50 -15.20 -17.38
CA ILE A 138 -8.36 -16.68 -17.43
C ILE A 138 -8.32 -17.17 -18.88
#